data_9d12734e2b6c5d081df34c53af1201a0
#
_entry.id   9d12734e2b6c5d081df34c53af1201a0
#
_cell.length_a   1.000
_cell.length_b   1.000
_cell.length_c   1.000
_cell.angle_alpha   90.00
_cell.angle_beta   90.00
_cell.angle_gamma   90.00
#
_symmetry.space_group_name_H-M   'P 1'
#
loop_
_entity.id
_entity.type
_entity.pdbx_description
1 polymer ?
#
loop_
_entity_poly.entity_id
_entity_poly.type
_entity_poly.pdbx_seq_one_letter_code
_entity_poly.pdbx_strand_id
1 'polypeptide(L)'
;IQENEGGSKTVWMGEIERMFGTKGMAGFTLHPDRAYLQIDVQLYNRTDVPQTFLWWANPAVHVNDDYQSVFPPDVHAVMDHGKRDVSSFPIATGEYYKFNYSPGTDISRYKNIPVPTSFMAYHSDFDFLGCYDYGQQAGMLHVANHHTVPGKKQWTWGSGDFGRAWDRQLTDEDGPYIELMRGAF
;
A
#
# COMPACT_ATOMS: atom_id res chain seq x y z
N ILE A 1 -13.18 -7.94 21.39
CA ILE A 1 -12.37 -9.07 20.91
C ILE A 1 -13.30 -10.26 20.76
N GLN A 2 -13.26 -10.91 19.64
CA GLN A 2 -13.99 -12.13 19.34
C GLN A 2 -13.02 -13.31 19.35
N GLU A 3 -13.36 -14.36 20.06
CA GLU A 3 -12.65 -15.64 20.00
C GLU A 3 -13.38 -16.53 18.99
N ASN A 4 -12.62 -17.11 18.05
CA ASN A 4 -13.16 -17.93 16.99
C ASN A 4 -12.82 -19.40 17.20
N GLU A 5 -13.53 -20.28 16.49
CA GLU A 5 -13.15 -21.69 16.43
C GLU A 5 -11.71 -21.83 15.91
N GLY A 6 -10.96 -22.79 16.48
CA GLY A 6 -9.54 -23.01 16.15
C GLY A 6 -8.58 -22.03 16.83
N GLY A 7 -9.06 -21.21 17.80
CA GLY A 7 -8.23 -20.37 18.65
C GLY A 7 -7.76 -19.06 18.02
N SER A 8 -8.20 -18.71 16.83
CA SER A 8 -7.94 -17.39 16.27
C SER A 8 -8.72 -16.31 17.00
N LYS A 9 -8.20 -15.09 17.00
CA LYS A 9 -8.81 -13.93 17.67
C LYS A 9 -8.94 -12.77 16.72
N THR A 10 -10.13 -12.15 16.72
CA THR A 10 -10.45 -11.00 15.87
C THR A 10 -10.74 -9.77 16.73
N VAL A 11 -10.16 -8.65 16.36
CA VAL A 11 -10.55 -7.32 16.85
C VAL A 11 -11.33 -6.62 15.76
N TRP A 12 -12.58 -6.26 16.06
CA TRP A 12 -13.43 -5.48 15.17
C TRP A 12 -13.38 -4.01 15.56
N MET A 13 -13.15 -3.16 14.56
CA MET A 13 -13.28 -1.72 14.66
C MET A 13 -14.29 -1.25 13.61
N GLY A 14 -15.10 -0.24 13.96
CA GLY A 14 -16.10 0.26 13.05
C GLY A 14 -16.45 1.72 13.34
N GLU A 15 -16.84 2.40 12.27
CA GLU A 15 -17.25 3.80 12.33
C GLU A 15 -18.47 4.03 11.44
N ILE A 16 -19.29 5.00 11.84
CA ILE A 16 -20.34 5.56 11.01
C ILE A 16 -19.84 6.89 10.49
N GLU A 17 -19.69 6.99 9.17
CA GLU A 17 -19.34 8.23 8.50
C GLU A 17 -20.49 9.23 8.71
N ARG A 18 -20.15 10.44 9.20
CA ARG A 18 -21.16 11.39 9.70
C ARG A 18 -21.84 12.20 8.61
N MET A 19 -21.20 12.36 7.46
CA MET A 19 -21.73 13.18 6.36
C MET A 19 -22.83 12.45 5.58
N PHE A 20 -22.60 11.21 5.22
CA PHE A 20 -23.51 10.40 4.40
C PHE A 20 -24.18 9.25 5.16
N GLY A 21 -23.77 9.00 6.41
CA GLY A 21 -24.35 7.98 7.26
C GLY A 21 -24.00 6.52 6.89
N THR A 22 -23.02 6.32 6.02
CA THR A 22 -22.52 4.98 5.68
C THR A 22 -21.73 4.38 6.85
N LYS A 23 -21.64 3.06 6.94
CA LYS A 23 -20.92 2.37 8.01
C LYS A 23 -19.81 1.51 7.42
N GLY A 24 -18.59 1.67 7.95
CA GLY A 24 -17.47 0.80 7.73
C GLY A 24 -17.11 -0.02 8.96
N MET A 25 -16.70 -1.27 8.77
CA MET A 25 -16.13 -2.13 9.81
C MET A 25 -14.93 -2.88 9.25
N ALA A 26 -13.86 -2.98 10.05
CA ALA A 26 -12.70 -3.81 9.74
C ALA A 26 -12.42 -4.76 10.90
N GLY A 27 -12.27 -6.03 10.61
CA GLY A 27 -11.89 -7.09 11.52
C GLY A 27 -10.44 -7.50 11.26
N PHE A 28 -9.63 -7.49 12.30
CA PHE A 28 -8.23 -7.90 12.25
C PHE A 28 -8.08 -9.21 13.02
N THR A 29 -7.74 -10.29 12.30
CA THR A 29 -7.67 -11.63 12.86
C THR A 29 -6.26 -12.17 12.85
N LEU A 30 -5.80 -12.64 14.01
CA LEU A 30 -4.58 -13.42 14.17
C LEU A 30 -4.91 -14.88 14.39
N HIS A 31 -4.18 -15.74 13.71
CA HIS A 31 -4.25 -17.19 13.83
C HIS A 31 -3.06 -17.71 14.63
N PRO A 32 -3.24 -18.71 15.52
CA PRO A 32 -2.17 -19.14 16.43
C PRO A 32 -0.97 -19.81 15.73
N ASP A 33 -1.19 -20.36 14.54
CA ASP A 33 -0.22 -21.18 13.80
C ASP A 33 0.19 -20.58 12.45
N ARG A 34 -0.12 -19.28 12.21
CA ARG A 34 0.10 -18.65 10.90
C ARG A 34 0.75 -17.26 11.02
N ALA A 35 1.70 -17.00 10.13
CA ALA A 35 2.42 -15.74 10.07
C ALA A 35 1.75 -14.76 9.09
N TYR A 36 0.43 -14.55 9.23
CA TYR A 36 -0.28 -13.50 8.51
C TYR A 36 -1.36 -12.85 9.38
N LEU A 37 -1.67 -11.61 9.07
CA LEU A 37 -2.83 -10.89 9.57
C LEU A 37 -3.95 -10.97 8.53
N GLN A 38 -5.09 -11.53 8.89
CA GLN A 38 -6.30 -11.48 8.05
C GLN A 38 -7.05 -10.20 8.34
N ILE A 39 -7.50 -9.51 7.27
CA ILE A 39 -8.30 -8.30 7.36
C ILE A 39 -9.62 -8.54 6.63
N ASP A 40 -10.72 -8.48 7.36
CA ASP A 40 -12.07 -8.58 6.82
C ASP A 40 -12.75 -7.21 6.87
N VAL A 41 -13.30 -6.75 5.74
CA VAL A 41 -13.92 -5.44 5.65
C VAL A 41 -15.39 -5.58 5.29
N GLN A 42 -16.23 -4.84 6.01
CA GLN A 42 -17.66 -4.76 5.77
C GLN A 42 -18.06 -3.30 5.58
N LEU A 43 -18.61 -2.98 4.42
CA LEU A 43 -19.14 -1.67 4.10
C LEU A 43 -20.64 -1.78 3.97
N TYR A 44 -21.35 -0.93 4.69
CA TYR A 44 -22.81 -0.95 4.73
C TYR A 44 -23.40 0.42 4.42
N ASN A 45 -24.16 0.49 3.34
CA ASN A 45 -24.94 1.68 2.99
C ASN A 45 -26.23 1.69 3.80
N ARG A 46 -26.38 2.64 4.70
CA ARG A 46 -27.55 2.84 5.56
C ARG A 46 -28.56 3.83 4.98
N THR A 47 -28.30 4.32 3.78
CA THR A 47 -29.15 5.33 3.11
C THR A 47 -30.00 4.71 2.01
N ASP A 48 -31.04 5.43 1.60
CA ASP A 48 -31.95 4.98 0.54
C ASP A 48 -31.42 5.26 -0.87
N VAL A 49 -30.23 5.84 -0.99
CA VAL A 49 -29.60 6.20 -2.27
C VAL A 49 -28.25 5.50 -2.43
N PRO A 50 -27.81 5.22 -3.67
CA PRO A 50 -26.46 4.70 -3.91
C PRO A 50 -25.38 5.62 -3.33
N GLN A 51 -24.39 5.03 -2.67
CA GLN A 51 -23.23 5.71 -2.14
C GLN A 51 -21.95 5.12 -2.73
N THR A 52 -20.93 5.94 -2.91
CA THR A 52 -19.60 5.50 -3.26
C THR A 52 -18.76 5.25 -2.03
N PHE A 53 -17.79 4.36 -2.14
CA PHE A 53 -16.77 4.16 -1.11
C PHE A 53 -15.39 4.10 -1.73
N LEU A 54 -14.40 4.34 -0.91
CA LEU A 54 -12.99 4.16 -1.23
C LEU A 54 -12.37 3.30 -0.12
N TRP A 55 -11.75 2.21 -0.49
CA TRP A 55 -11.03 1.34 0.43
C TRP A 55 -9.57 1.21 0.05
N TRP A 56 -8.69 1.47 1.01
CA TRP A 56 -7.26 1.18 0.90
C TRP A 56 -6.75 0.63 2.22
N ALA A 57 -6.09 -0.54 2.17
CA ALA A 57 -5.29 -1.03 3.28
C ALA A 57 -3.84 -0.58 3.03
N ASN A 58 -3.28 0.13 3.99
CA ASN A 58 -2.00 0.84 3.87
C ASN A 58 -0.97 0.31 4.88
N PRO A 59 -0.50 -0.95 4.77
CA PRO A 59 0.56 -1.41 5.65
C PRO A 59 1.85 -0.63 5.38
N ALA A 60 2.44 -0.12 6.45
CA ALA A 60 3.76 0.49 6.42
C ALA A 60 4.82 -0.60 6.57
N VAL A 61 5.81 -0.58 5.69
CA VAL A 61 6.92 -1.54 5.67
C VAL A 61 8.22 -0.77 5.81
N HIS A 62 9.06 -1.17 6.76
CA HIS A 62 10.40 -0.63 6.91
C HIS A 62 11.21 -0.79 5.61
N VAL A 63 12.00 0.22 5.25
CA VAL A 63 12.81 0.23 4.03
C VAL A 63 14.25 0.64 4.30
N ASN A 64 15.12 0.19 3.41
CA ASN A 64 16.55 0.52 3.37
C ASN A 64 17.05 0.42 1.92
N ASP A 65 18.34 0.51 1.69
CA ASP A 65 18.94 0.45 0.35
C ASP A 65 18.82 -0.91 -0.33
N ASP A 66 18.56 -1.98 0.42
CA ASP A 66 18.39 -3.35 -0.07
C ASP A 66 16.91 -3.71 -0.37
N TYR A 67 15.99 -2.79 -0.08
CA TYR A 67 14.57 -2.98 -0.29
C TYR A 67 14.15 -2.89 -1.76
N GLN A 68 13.21 -3.76 -2.13
CA GLN A 68 12.50 -3.72 -3.42
C GLN A 68 11.01 -3.99 -3.25
N SER A 69 10.17 -3.16 -3.86
CA SER A 69 8.75 -3.45 -4.06
C SER A 69 8.56 -4.46 -5.19
N VAL A 70 7.64 -5.39 -5.00
CA VAL A 70 7.32 -6.44 -5.98
C VAL A 70 5.88 -6.27 -6.43
N PHE A 71 5.71 -5.68 -7.60
CA PHE A 71 4.42 -5.59 -8.27
C PHE A 71 4.20 -6.79 -9.18
N PRO A 72 2.95 -7.14 -9.50
CA PRO A 72 2.66 -8.20 -10.46
C PRO A 72 3.26 -7.94 -11.85
N PRO A 73 3.47 -9.00 -12.65
CA PRO A 73 4.13 -8.90 -13.94
C PRO A 73 3.32 -8.17 -15.03
N ASP A 74 2.02 -7.97 -14.81
CA ASP A 74 1.14 -7.18 -15.70
C ASP A 74 1.18 -5.67 -15.42
N VAL A 75 1.90 -5.23 -14.39
CA VAL A 75 2.08 -3.81 -14.09
C VAL A 75 3.26 -3.26 -14.89
N HIS A 76 2.96 -2.59 -16.00
CA HIS A 76 3.95 -1.98 -16.89
C HIS A 76 3.98 -0.45 -16.81
N ALA A 77 2.98 0.16 -16.17
CA ALA A 77 2.87 1.59 -15.99
C ALA A 77 2.26 1.93 -14.63
N VAL A 78 2.65 3.06 -14.10
CA VAL A 78 2.14 3.63 -12.86
C VAL A 78 1.83 5.10 -13.01
N MET A 79 0.91 5.61 -12.19
CA MET A 79 0.56 7.02 -12.13
C MET A 79 0.74 7.56 -10.71
N ASP A 80 0.90 8.88 -10.58
CA ASP A 80 0.87 9.53 -9.28
C ASP A 80 -0.57 9.59 -8.73
N HIS A 81 -0.71 9.78 -7.42
CA HIS A 81 -2.01 9.84 -6.75
C HIS A 81 -2.92 10.96 -7.32
N GLY A 82 -2.35 12.06 -7.73
CA GLY A 82 -3.10 13.18 -8.33
C GLY A 82 -3.44 13.00 -9.81
N LYS A 83 -3.07 11.86 -10.42
CA LYS A 83 -3.26 11.55 -11.85
C LYS A 83 -2.65 12.61 -12.79
N ARG A 84 -1.55 13.22 -12.38
CA ARG A 84 -0.85 14.26 -13.13
C ARG A 84 0.24 13.70 -14.02
N ASP A 85 0.94 12.68 -13.50
CA ASP A 85 2.08 12.06 -14.16
C ASP A 85 1.88 10.57 -14.31
N VAL A 86 2.44 10.02 -15.38
CA VAL A 86 2.48 8.58 -15.69
C VAL A 86 3.92 8.20 -16.00
N SER A 87 4.34 7.03 -15.54
CA SER A 87 5.65 6.45 -15.84
C SER A 87 5.52 4.99 -16.23
N SER A 88 6.48 4.51 -17.01
CA SER A 88 6.74 3.07 -17.13
C SER A 88 7.19 2.51 -15.77
N PHE A 89 6.97 1.22 -15.56
CA PHE A 89 7.33 0.50 -14.35
C PHE A 89 7.90 -0.87 -14.70
N PRO A 90 8.95 -1.38 -14.03
CA PRO A 90 9.65 -0.75 -12.90
C PRO A 90 10.69 0.31 -13.29
N ILE A 91 11.04 0.41 -14.58
CA ILE A 91 12.03 1.38 -15.06
C ILE A 91 11.34 2.65 -15.51
N ALA A 92 11.47 3.71 -14.70
CA ALA A 92 11.01 5.04 -15.06
C ALA A 92 12.03 5.74 -15.95
N THR A 93 11.53 6.52 -16.93
CA THR A 93 12.34 7.36 -17.81
C THR A 93 11.72 8.76 -17.90
N GLY A 94 12.55 9.78 -17.99
CA GLY A 94 12.07 11.15 -18.05
C GLY A 94 11.60 11.68 -16.70
N GLU A 95 10.79 12.74 -16.73
CA GLU A 95 10.29 13.38 -15.54
C GLU A 95 9.03 12.66 -15.01
N TYR A 96 9.01 12.42 -13.72
CA TYR A 96 7.84 11.94 -12.99
C TYR A 96 7.78 12.63 -11.63
N TYR A 97 6.68 13.29 -11.36
CA TYR A 97 6.41 14.00 -10.12
C TYR A 97 7.56 14.95 -9.72
N LYS A 98 8.01 15.80 -10.70
CA LYS A 98 9.06 16.82 -10.56
C LYS A 98 10.48 16.26 -10.35
N PHE A 99 10.69 14.98 -10.59
CA PHE A 99 12.02 14.38 -10.55
C PHE A 99 12.33 13.69 -11.88
N ASN A 100 13.56 13.90 -12.40
CA ASN A 100 13.99 13.29 -13.66
C ASN A 100 14.71 11.96 -13.41
N TYR A 101 14.08 10.88 -13.85
CA TYR A 101 14.58 9.51 -13.75
C TYR A 101 15.40 9.04 -14.95
N SER A 102 15.73 9.96 -15.91
CA SER A 102 16.55 9.61 -17.08
C SER A 102 17.98 9.19 -16.70
N PRO A 103 18.63 8.32 -17.49
CA PRO A 103 18.15 7.68 -18.72
C PRO A 103 17.25 6.46 -18.49
N GLY A 104 17.06 6.05 -17.26
CA GLY A 104 16.23 4.94 -16.82
C GLY A 104 16.60 4.54 -15.40
N THR A 105 15.61 4.54 -14.49
CA THR A 105 15.81 4.29 -13.06
C THR A 105 14.77 3.28 -12.57
N ASP A 106 15.24 2.26 -11.87
CA ASP A 106 14.37 1.25 -11.24
C ASP A 106 13.69 1.84 -10.00
N ILE A 107 12.43 2.28 -10.17
CA ILE A 107 11.59 2.87 -9.12
C ILE A 107 10.89 1.83 -8.23
N SER A 108 11.14 0.54 -8.43
CA SER A 108 10.78 -0.48 -7.45
C SER A 108 11.74 -0.49 -6.25
N ARG A 109 12.94 0.11 -6.40
CA ARG A 109 13.96 0.23 -5.35
C ARG A 109 13.79 1.51 -4.56
N TYR A 110 13.61 1.43 -3.24
CA TYR A 110 13.45 2.60 -2.36
C TYR A 110 14.56 3.63 -2.52
N LYS A 111 15.83 3.19 -2.55
CA LYS A 111 16.99 4.08 -2.68
C LYS A 111 16.99 4.97 -3.93
N ASN A 112 16.24 4.58 -4.95
CA ASN A 112 16.14 5.30 -6.22
C ASN A 112 14.98 6.30 -6.25
N ILE A 113 14.22 6.44 -5.17
CA ILE A 113 13.08 7.36 -5.07
C ILE A 113 13.46 8.49 -4.12
N PRO A 114 14.03 9.62 -4.61
CA PRO A 114 14.58 10.64 -3.71
C PRO A 114 13.55 11.62 -3.15
N VAL A 115 12.33 11.65 -3.70
CA VAL A 115 11.29 12.64 -3.36
C VAL A 115 10.01 11.95 -2.90
N PRO A 116 9.19 12.63 -2.07
CA PRO A 116 7.88 12.10 -1.68
C PRO A 116 7.01 11.86 -2.90
N THR A 117 6.61 10.62 -3.10
CA THR A 117 5.76 10.29 -4.25
C THR A 117 5.03 8.96 -4.08
N SER A 118 4.02 8.78 -4.93
CA SER A 118 3.31 7.51 -5.06
C SER A 118 3.40 6.97 -6.48
N PHE A 119 3.40 5.67 -6.58
CA PHE A 119 3.33 4.91 -7.82
C PHE A 119 2.12 3.97 -7.74
N MET A 120 1.09 4.27 -8.51
CA MET A 120 -0.19 3.57 -8.45
C MET A 120 -0.47 2.85 -9.77
N ALA A 121 -0.62 1.53 -9.70
CA ALA A 121 -1.23 0.73 -10.76
C ALA A 121 -2.74 0.65 -10.49
N TYR A 122 -3.51 1.20 -11.43
CA TYR A 122 -4.96 1.26 -11.32
C TYR A 122 -5.60 -0.14 -11.31
N HIS A 123 -5.08 -1.04 -12.13
CA HIS A 123 -5.61 -2.37 -12.32
C HIS A 123 -4.48 -3.39 -12.49
N SER A 124 -4.71 -4.60 -12.01
CA SER A 124 -3.88 -5.78 -12.25
C SER A 124 -4.73 -7.03 -12.01
N ASP A 125 -4.55 -8.04 -12.83
CA ASP A 125 -5.28 -9.32 -12.77
C ASP A 125 -4.73 -10.29 -11.71
N PHE A 126 -3.77 -9.85 -10.90
CA PHE A 126 -3.15 -10.65 -9.85
C PHE A 126 -3.57 -10.21 -8.45
N ASP A 127 -3.63 -11.17 -7.54
CA ASP A 127 -4.10 -10.99 -6.16
C ASP A 127 -3.03 -10.45 -5.20
N PHE A 128 -1.83 -10.15 -5.64
CA PHE A 128 -0.74 -9.78 -4.76
C PHE A 128 -0.09 -8.44 -5.06
N LEU A 129 0.54 -7.89 -4.03
CA LEU A 129 1.56 -6.84 -4.02
C LEU A 129 2.49 -7.17 -2.86
N GLY A 130 3.78 -7.04 -3.04
CA GLY A 130 4.71 -7.39 -1.97
C GLY A 130 5.99 -6.58 -1.99
N CYS A 131 6.90 -6.96 -1.12
CA CYS A 131 8.26 -6.43 -1.06
C CYS A 131 9.24 -7.48 -0.58
N TYR A 132 10.50 -7.21 -0.82
CA TYR A 132 11.58 -8.03 -0.32
C TYR A 132 12.79 -7.16 0.07
N ASP A 133 13.35 -7.43 1.23
CA ASP A 133 14.59 -6.86 1.72
C ASP A 133 15.70 -7.89 1.55
N TYR A 134 16.63 -7.64 0.64
CA TYR A 134 17.71 -8.57 0.31
C TYR A 134 18.77 -8.65 1.41
N GLY A 135 18.92 -7.62 2.22
CA GLY A 135 19.82 -7.62 3.37
C GLY A 135 19.29 -8.49 4.52
N GLN A 136 18.02 -8.39 4.80
CA GLN A 136 17.36 -9.17 5.86
C GLN A 136 16.84 -10.54 5.38
N GLN A 137 16.80 -10.78 4.08
CA GLN A 137 16.22 -11.97 3.45
C GLN A 137 14.78 -12.23 3.89
N ALA A 138 14.00 -11.18 4.02
CA ALA A 138 12.62 -11.20 4.45
C ALA A 138 11.78 -10.23 3.63
N GLY A 139 10.45 -10.38 3.69
CA GLY A 139 9.55 -9.50 2.96
C GLY A 139 8.13 -9.58 3.47
N MET A 140 7.27 -8.78 2.89
CA MET A 140 5.84 -8.77 3.15
C MET A 140 5.08 -9.07 1.87
N LEU A 141 4.00 -9.84 1.97
CA LEU A 141 3.08 -10.10 0.88
C LEU A 141 1.67 -9.64 1.30
N HIS A 142 1.10 -8.73 0.50
CA HIS A 142 -0.26 -8.27 0.65
C HIS A 142 -1.14 -8.97 -0.41
N VAL A 143 -2.06 -9.80 0.02
CA VAL A 143 -2.96 -10.57 -0.86
C VAL A 143 -4.39 -10.07 -0.70
N ALA A 144 -5.06 -9.80 -1.80
CA ALA A 144 -6.49 -9.48 -1.85
C ALA A 144 -7.05 -9.84 -3.22
N ASN A 145 -8.32 -10.23 -3.29
CA ASN A 145 -8.99 -10.56 -4.55
C ASN A 145 -8.99 -9.36 -5.51
N HIS A 146 -8.34 -9.48 -6.67
CA HIS A 146 -8.22 -8.40 -7.65
C HIS A 146 -9.56 -7.98 -8.26
N HIS A 147 -10.56 -8.85 -8.30
CA HIS A 147 -11.91 -8.48 -8.76
C HIS A 147 -12.61 -7.49 -7.83
N THR A 148 -12.23 -7.46 -6.56
CA THR A 148 -12.79 -6.54 -5.56
C THR A 148 -11.82 -5.41 -5.23
N VAL A 149 -10.51 -5.70 -5.22
CA VAL A 149 -9.45 -4.78 -4.80
C VAL A 149 -8.34 -4.75 -5.87
N PRO A 150 -8.63 -4.20 -7.07
CA PRO A 150 -7.71 -4.25 -8.21
C PRO A 150 -6.49 -3.34 -8.03
N GLY A 151 -6.65 -2.21 -7.35
CA GLY A 151 -5.62 -1.19 -7.20
C GLY A 151 -4.41 -1.64 -6.39
N LYS A 152 -3.22 -1.25 -6.84
CA LYS A 152 -1.94 -1.48 -6.18
C LYS A 152 -1.15 -0.18 -6.16
N LYS A 153 -0.59 0.15 -5.01
CA LYS A 153 0.10 1.43 -4.86
C LYS A 153 1.23 1.31 -3.85
N GLN A 154 2.33 1.97 -4.12
CA GLN A 154 3.32 2.30 -3.11
C GLN A 154 3.39 3.81 -2.90
N TRP A 155 3.68 4.21 -1.68
CA TRP A 155 3.98 5.59 -1.33
C TRP A 155 5.14 5.65 -0.35
N THR A 156 6.00 6.66 -0.48
CA THR A 156 7.11 6.91 0.43
C THR A 156 7.40 8.40 0.55
N TRP A 157 8.02 8.81 1.65
CA TRP A 157 8.65 10.13 1.77
C TRP A 157 9.87 10.30 0.87
N GLY A 158 10.43 9.20 0.39
CA GLY A 158 11.64 9.16 -0.43
C GLY A 158 12.94 9.09 0.37
N SER A 159 13.99 8.66 -0.33
CA SER A 159 15.33 8.44 0.24
C SER A 159 16.19 9.71 0.33
N GLY A 160 15.71 10.83 -0.19
CA GLY A 160 16.44 12.11 -0.16
C GLY A 160 16.33 12.86 1.18
N ASP A 161 16.96 14.03 1.27
CA ASP A 161 17.04 14.80 2.52
C ASP A 161 15.68 15.20 3.09
N PHE A 162 14.74 15.55 2.23
CA PHE A 162 13.38 15.89 2.64
C PHE A 162 12.68 14.68 3.28
N GLY A 163 12.77 13.51 2.66
CA GLY A 163 12.20 12.27 3.21
C GLY A 163 12.82 11.91 4.56
N ARG A 164 14.14 11.93 4.64
CA ARG A 164 14.87 11.68 5.90
C ARG A 164 14.50 12.68 7.01
N ALA A 165 14.21 13.93 6.67
CA ALA A 165 13.75 14.90 7.66
C ALA A 165 12.37 14.53 8.22
N TRP A 166 11.44 14.11 7.35
CA TRP A 166 10.11 13.69 7.78
C TRP A 166 10.13 12.37 8.54
N ASP A 167 10.93 11.39 8.12
CA ASP A 167 11.09 10.12 8.84
C ASP A 167 11.52 10.36 10.29
N ARG A 168 12.49 11.25 10.52
CA ARG A 168 12.90 11.63 11.89
C ARG A 168 11.83 12.35 12.71
N GLN A 169 10.86 13.00 12.05
CA GLN A 169 9.77 13.70 12.74
C GLN A 169 8.61 12.76 13.11
N LEU A 170 8.41 11.70 12.32
CA LEU A 170 7.24 10.84 12.41
C LEU A 170 7.54 9.49 13.06
N THR A 171 8.77 8.99 12.93
CA THR A 171 9.16 7.65 13.41
C THR A 171 10.56 7.74 14.04
N ASP A 172 10.64 7.98 15.32
CA ASP A 172 11.90 8.19 16.03
C ASP A 172 12.87 7.00 15.90
N GLU A 173 12.38 5.78 16.09
CA GLU A 173 13.20 4.56 16.16
C GLU A 173 12.99 3.62 14.98
N ASP A 174 11.82 3.67 14.33
CA ASP A 174 11.44 2.71 13.28
C ASP A 174 12.05 3.03 11.92
N GLY A 175 12.49 4.26 11.70
CA GLY A 175 13.15 4.71 10.47
C GLY A 175 12.21 4.85 9.27
N PRO A 176 12.77 4.91 8.04
CA PRO A 176 12.01 5.14 6.83
C PRO A 176 11.11 3.95 6.46
N TYR A 177 9.98 4.26 5.81
CA TYR A 177 8.99 3.28 5.40
C TYR A 177 8.42 3.54 4.01
N ILE A 178 7.87 2.49 3.42
CA ILE A 178 6.96 2.53 2.27
C ILE A 178 5.59 2.04 2.71
N GLU A 179 4.53 2.69 2.27
CA GLU A 179 3.19 2.11 2.31
C GLU A 179 2.96 1.26 1.06
N LEU A 180 2.70 -0.03 1.25
CA LEU A 180 2.35 -0.97 0.19
C LEU A 180 0.85 -1.27 0.23
N MET A 181 0.10 -0.60 -0.62
CA MET A 181 -1.35 -0.51 -0.53
C MET A 181 -2.06 -1.37 -1.56
N ARG A 182 -3.15 -1.99 -1.11
CA ARG A 182 -4.17 -2.54 -1.99
C ARG A 182 -5.48 -1.80 -1.77
N GLY A 183 -6.19 -1.46 -2.87
CA GLY A 183 -7.39 -0.67 -2.78
C GLY A 183 -8.42 -0.91 -3.88
N ALA A 184 -9.61 -0.40 -3.61
CA ALA A 184 -10.74 -0.33 -4.54
C ALA A 184 -11.24 1.11 -4.64
N PHE A 185 -11.73 1.47 -5.82
CA PHE A 185 -12.28 2.80 -6.16
C PHE A 185 -13.77 2.72 -6.33
#